data_572c833e6fc90cea99c515a690085779
#
_entry.id   572c833e6fc90cea99c515a690085779
#
_cell.length_a   1.000
_cell.length_b   1.000
_cell.length_c   1.000
_cell.angle_alpha   90.00
_cell.angle_beta   90.00
_cell.angle_gamma   90.00
#
_symmetry.space_group_name_H-M   'P 1'
#
loop_
_entity.id
_entity.type
_entity.pdbx_description
1 polymer ?
#
loop_
_entity_poly.entity_id
_entity_poly.type
_entity_poly.pdbx_seq_one_letter_code
_entity_poly.pdbx_strand_id
1 'polypeptide(L)'
;HLDSNITRAEFAQLVVNMMNHKAVAATMESAGYFSDVADSPYKGAINLLYKEEIVSGTGNGTFDPNRNVRYQEACKMLVKALGYHVIVSDTSLDSYTFLAGTIGVTDNVDSSKEYITVKDMLVMVDNCLDIGRMVPMYYNDNIAPSYIIDEEDTFRSLFEKSTPDGTIKMEGIVTADASTYLYSKRESL
;
A
#
# COMPACT_ATOMS: atom_id res chain seq x y z
N HIS A 1 14.61 -1.46 -13.22
CA HIS A 1 15.60 -0.43 -12.93
C HIS A 1 15.13 0.39 -11.73
N LEU A 2 15.93 0.51 -10.65
CA LEU A 2 15.49 1.13 -9.39
C LEU A 2 15.10 2.61 -9.54
N ASP A 3 15.71 3.31 -10.50
CA ASP A 3 15.45 4.73 -10.75
C ASP A 3 14.32 4.99 -11.76
N SER A 4 13.68 3.94 -12.29
CA SER A 4 12.50 4.12 -13.14
C SER A 4 11.26 4.40 -12.32
N ASN A 5 10.35 5.22 -12.87
CA ASN A 5 9.05 5.44 -12.24
C ASN A 5 8.22 4.16 -12.26
N ILE A 6 7.34 4.02 -11.28
CA ILE A 6 6.39 2.91 -11.18
C ILE A 6 4.99 3.38 -11.57
N THR A 7 4.24 2.52 -12.24
CA THR A 7 2.86 2.82 -12.63
C THR A 7 1.88 2.67 -11.46
N ARG A 8 0.71 3.31 -11.58
CA ARG A 8 -0.37 3.18 -10.58
C ARG A 8 -0.82 1.73 -10.39
N ALA A 9 -0.88 0.96 -11.47
CA ALA A 9 -1.29 -0.44 -11.43
C ALA A 9 -0.26 -1.32 -10.72
N GLU A 10 1.03 -1.14 -11.02
CA GLU A 10 2.12 -1.85 -10.34
C GLU A 10 2.16 -1.51 -8.85
N PHE A 11 1.99 -0.23 -8.51
CA PHE A 11 1.94 0.19 -7.11
C PHE A 11 0.73 -0.40 -6.37
N ALA A 12 -0.45 -0.44 -7.02
CA ALA A 12 -1.64 -1.08 -6.46
C ALA A 12 -1.41 -2.58 -6.18
N GLN A 13 -0.77 -3.30 -7.09
CA GLN A 13 -0.42 -4.71 -6.87
C GLN A 13 0.52 -4.87 -5.68
N LEU A 14 1.48 -3.97 -5.53
CA LEU A 14 2.41 -4.05 -4.41
C LEU A 14 1.73 -3.79 -3.07
N VAL A 15 0.81 -2.82 -2.99
CA VAL A 15 0.01 -2.57 -1.78
C VAL A 15 -0.79 -3.82 -1.40
N VAL A 16 -1.43 -4.49 -2.37
CA VAL A 16 -2.14 -5.76 -2.13
C VAL A 16 -1.19 -6.84 -1.60
N ASN A 17 0.01 -6.95 -2.15
CA ASN A 17 1.00 -7.90 -1.69
C ASN A 17 1.46 -7.60 -0.26
N MET A 18 1.72 -6.32 0.06
CA MET A 18 2.07 -5.85 1.40
C MET A 18 0.98 -6.19 2.43
N MET A 19 -0.29 -6.06 2.05
CA MET A 19 -1.44 -6.42 2.89
C MET A 19 -1.66 -7.93 3.03
N ASN A 20 -0.88 -8.76 2.33
CA ASN A 20 -1.08 -10.22 2.21
C ASN A 20 -2.43 -10.63 1.62
N HIS A 21 -2.99 -9.81 0.72
CA HIS A 21 -4.33 -9.98 0.13
C HIS A 21 -4.30 -10.52 -1.31
N LYS A 22 -3.20 -11.11 -1.78
CA LYS A 22 -3.04 -11.64 -3.16
C LYS A 22 -4.15 -12.62 -3.55
N ALA A 23 -4.50 -13.55 -2.64
CA ALA A 23 -5.55 -14.53 -2.89
C ALA A 23 -6.94 -13.87 -2.99
N VAL A 24 -7.20 -12.83 -2.20
CA VAL A 24 -8.45 -12.05 -2.26
C VAL A 24 -8.52 -11.26 -3.57
N ALA A 25 -7.42 -10.64 -3.99
CA ALA A 25 -7.35 -9.90 -5.25
C ALA A 25 -7.67 -10.79 -6.46
N ALA A 26 -7.21 -12.05 -6.47
CA ALA A 26 -7.53 -13.01 -7.55
C ALA A 26 -9.04 -13.25 -7.70
N THR A 27 -9.81 -13.17 -6.62
CA THR A 27 -11.29 -13.29 -6.69
C THR A 27 -11.97 -12.05 -7.27
N MET A 28 -11.25 -10.92 -7.39
CA MET A 28 -11.76 -9.65 -7.88
C MET A 28 -11.50 -9.38 -9.37
N GLU A 29 -10.89 -10.33 -10.09
CA GLU A 29 -10.58 -10.17 -11.52
C GLU A 29 -11.82 -10.02 -12.41
N SER A 30 -12.96 -10.58 -12.02
CA SER A 30 -14.22 -10.45 -12.76
C SER A 30 -14.97 -9.13 -12.52
N ALA A 31 -14.59 -8.36 -11.49
CA ALA A 31 -15.22 -7.07 -11.22
C ALA A 31 -14.88 -6.03 -12.29
N GLY A 32 -15.81 -5.14 -12.56
CA GLY A 32 -15.72 -4.14 -13.63
C GLY A 32 -15.89 -2.72 -13.12
N TYR A 33 -15.13 -2.31 -12.11
CA TYR A 33 -15.25 -0.96 -11.56
C TYR A 33 -14.69 0.14 -12.47
N PHE A 34 -13.69 -0.22 -13.29
CA PHE A 34 -13.02 0.73 -14.20
C PHE A 34 -12.97 0.18 -15.61
N SER A 35 -13.26 1.03 -16.59
CA SER A 35 -13.33 0.64 -18.00
C SER A 35 -11.95 0.41 -18.64
N ASP A 36 -10.90 1.01 -18.11
CA ASP A 36 -9.54 1.02 -18.64
C ASP A 36 -8.59 -0.01 -18.02
N VAL A 37 -9.12 -0.92 -17.17
CA VAL A 37 -8.31 -1.97 -16.51
C VAL A 37 -8.61 -3.37 -17.02
N ALA A 38 -9.47 -3.51 -18.04
CA ALA A 38 -9.94 -4.82 -18.52
C ALA A 38 -8.79 -5.77 -18.89
N ASP A 39 -7.77 -5.26 -19.56
CA ASP A 39 -6.60 -6.01 -20.02
C ASP A 39 -5.38 -5.87 -19.10
N SER A 40 -5.54 -5.23 -17.95
CA SER A 40 -4.45 -5.06 -16.99
C SER A 40 -4.19 -6.37 -16.23
N PRO A 41 -2.93 -6.84 -16.15
CA PRO A 41 -2.57 -7.98 -15.31
C PRO A 41 -2.79 -7.71 -13.81
N TYR A 42 -3.01 -6.46 -13.43
CA TYR A 42 -3.24 -6.00 -12.06
C TYR A 42 -4.70 -5.70 -11.76
N LYS A 43 -5.63 -6.11 -12.64
CA LYS A 43 -7.06 -5.81 -12.53
C LYS A 43 -7.63 -6.23 -11.18
N GLY A 44 -7.31 -7.44 -10.72
CA GLY A 44 -7.79 -7.95 -9.44
C GLY A 44 -7.34 -7.08 -8.25
N ALA A 45 -6.07 -6.65 -8.26
CA ALA A 45 -5.53 -5.77 -7.23
C ALA A 45 -6.20 -4.40 -7.23
N ILE A 46 -6.37 -3.79 -8.40
CA ILE A 46 -7.04 -2.49 -8.56
C ILE A 46 -8.48 -2.56 -8.05
N ASN A 47 -9.22 -3.60 -8.45
CA ASN A 47 -10.62 -3.79 -8.05
C ASN A 47 -10.75 -4.03 -6.54
N LEU A 48 -9.83 -4.81 -5.94
CA LEU A 48 -9.81 -5.03 -4.50
C LEU A 48 -9.58 -3.72 -3.74
N LEU A 49 -8.54 -2.98 -4.09
CA LEU A 49 -8.23 -1.71 -3.41
C LEU A 49 -9.32 -0.65 -3.60
N TYR A 50 -10.04 -0.68 -4.72
CA TYR A 50 -11.22 0.18 -4.92
C TYR A 50 -12.37 -0.23 -3.99
N LYS A 51 -12.66 -1.52 -3.88
CA LYS A 51 -13.69 -2.05 -2.97
C LYS A 51 -13.38 -1.75 -1.50
N GLU A 52 -12.10 -1.78 -1.13
CA GLU A 52 -11.62 -1.43 0.22
C GLU A 52 -11.40 0.10 0.40
N GLU A 53 -11.83 0.90 -0.57
CA GLU A 53 -11.74 2.37 -0.56
C GLU A 53 -10.30 2.92 -0.44
N ILE A 54 -9.28 2.08 -0.66
CA ILE A 54 -7.86 2.48 -0.62
C ILE A 54 -7.50 3.34 -1.83
N VAL A 55 -8.05 3.00 -3.01
CA VAL A 55 -7.89 3.79 -4.23
C VAL A 55 -9.20 4.38 -4.71
N SER A 56 -9.09 5.44 -5.49
CA SER A 56 -10.19 6.04 -6.24
C SER A 56 -9.85 6.04 -7.72
N GLY A 57 -10.86 6.13 -8.58
CA GLY A 57 -10.66 6.42 -10.00
C GLY A 57 -10.18 7.86 -10.24
N THR A 58 -9.78 8.12 -11.47
CA THR A 58 -9.36 9.45 -11.95
C THR A 58 -10.53 10.29 -12.48
N GLY A 59 -11.74 9.73 -12.42
CA GLY A 59 -12.98 10.28 -12.98
C GLY A 59 -13.47 9.46 -14.17
N ASN A 60 -14.71 9.67 -14.55
CA ASN A 60 -15.35 9.03 -15.71
C ASN A 60 -15.26 7.48 -15.74
N GLY A 61 -15.14 6.83 -14.58
CA GLY A 61 -15.05 5.37 -14.50
C GLY A 61 -13.70 4.80 -14.96
N THR A 62 -12.62 5.58 -14.88
CA THR A 62 -11.26 5.17 -15.23
C THR A 62 -10.34 5.17 -14.01
N PHE A 63 -9.28 4.34 -14.05
CA PHE A 63 -8.23 4.23 -13.02
C PHE A 63 -6.91 4.84 -13.47
N ASP A 64 -6.63 4.84 -14.77
CA ASP A 64 -5.37 5.24 -15.40
C ASP A 64 -4.19 4.34 -14.99
N PRO A 65 -4.27 3.02 -15.29
CA PRO A 65 -3.35 2.00 -14.76
C PRO A 65 -1.89 2.20 -15.17
N ASN A 66 -1.65 2.72 -16.37
CA ASN A 66 -0.32 2.85 -16.97
C ASN A 66 0.37 4.19 -16.67
N ARG A 67 -0.33 5.12 -16.04
CA ARG A 67 0.26 6.39 -15.60
C ARG A 67 1.21 6.17 -14.41
N ASN A 68 2.31 6.91 -14.37
CA ASN A 68 3.18 6.92 -13.20
C ASN A 68 2.40 7.35 -11.95
N VAL A 69 2.62 6.68 -10.83
CA VAL A 69 2.00 7.05 -9.57
C VAL A 69 2.67 8.29 -8.98
N ARG A 70 1.87 9.26 -8.56
CA ARG A 70 2.38 10.45 -7.90
C ARG A 70 2.76 10.14 -6.45
N TYR A 71 3.75 10.87 -5.93
CA TYR A 71 4.18 10.77 -4.54
C TYR A 71 3.01 10.88 -3.54
N GLN A 72 2.16 11.90 -3.71
CA GLN A 72 0.99 12.10 -2.84
C GLN A 72 -0.06 10.99 -2.95
N GLU A 73 -0.23 10.41 -4.14
CA GLU A 73 -1.14 9.27 -4.34
C GLU A 73 -0.62 8.02 -3.63
N ALA A 74 0.69 7.77 -3.70
CA ALA A 74 1.33 6.67 -2.99
C ALA A 74 1.17 6.82 -1.47
N CYS A 75 1.40 8.02 -0.93
CA CYS A 75 1.15 8.34 0.48
C CYS A 75 -0.28 8.01 0.89
N LYS A 76 -1.27 8.48 0.11
CA LYS A 76 -2.68 8.21 0.38
C LYS A 76 -3.01 6.73 0.39
N MET A 77 -2.51 5.96 -0.57
CA MET A 77 -2.75 4.52 -0.65
C MET A 77 -2.16 3.79 0.57
N LEU A 78 -0.94 4.10 0.98
CA LEU A 78 -0.27 3.46 2.11
C LEU A 78 -0.90 3.83 3.45
N VAL A 79 -1.22 5.11 3.67
CA VAL A 79 -1.93 5.57 4.88
C VAL A 79 -3.28 4.88 5.03
N LYS A 80 -4.02 4.70 3.91
CA LYS A 80 -5.29 3.99 3.92
C LYS A 80 -5.12 2.49 4.16
N ALA A 81 -4.12 1.85 3.56
CA ALA A 81 -3.81 0.44 3.79
C ALA A 81 -3.44 0.16 5.26
N LEU A 82 -2.78 1.10 5.93
CA LEU A 82 -2.47 1.04 7.35
C LEU A 82 -3.67 1.35 8.27
N GLY A 83 -4.82 1.77 7.72
CA GLY A 83 -6.03 2.08 8.47
C GLY A 83 -6.11 3.52 9.02
N TYR A 84 -5.10 4.34 8.84
CA TYR A 84 -5.04 5.70 9.43
C TYR A 84 -5.95 6.72 8.76
N HIS A 85 -6.68 6.35 7.69
CA HIS A 85 -7.64 7.24 7.03
C HIS A 85 -8.76 7.71 7.97
N VAL A 86 -9.05 6.97 9.03
CA VAL A 86 -10.13 7.27 10.00
C VAL A 86 -9.85 8.52 10.84
N ILE A 87 -8.58 8.94 10.95
CA ILE A 87 -8.20 10.17 11.68
C ILE A 87 -7.95 11.35 10.73
N VAL A 88 -8.08 11.16 9.43
CA VAL A 88 -7.93 12.23 8.44
C VAL A 88 -9.25 12.96 8.29
N SER A 89 -9.31 14.20 8.80
CA SER A 89 -10.52 15.04 8.72
C SER A 89 -10.72 15.70 7.34
N ASP A 90 -9.63 15.97 6.64
CA ASP A 90 -9.61 16.50 5.28
C ASP A 90 -9.03 15.46 4.32
N THR A 91 -9.82 15.03 3.34
CA THR A 91 -9.46 13.98 2.37
C THR A 91 -8.55 14.46 1.24
N SER A 92 -7.96 15.65 1.35
CA SER A 92 -6.97 16.15 0.40
C SER A 92 -5.72 15.28 0.35
N LEU A 93 -5.01 15.32 -0.77
CA LEU A 93 -3.73 14.61 -0.90
C LEU A 93 -2.67 15.16 0.06
N ASP A 94 -2.73 16.47 0.36
CA ASP A 94 -1.78 17.11 1.29
C ASP A 94 -1.93 16.58 2.71
N SER A 95 -3.16 16.36 3.19
CA SER A 95 -3.43 15.79 4.51
C SER A 95 -2.90 14.36 4.63
N TYR A 96 -3.08 13.54 3.61
CA TYR A 96 -2.51 12.20 3.57
C TYR A 96 -0.99 12.21 3.48
N THR A 97 -0.41 13.14 2.71
CA THR A 97 1.05 13.29 2.59
C THR A 97 1.67 13.70 3.92
N PHE A 98 1.05 14.66 4.62
CA PHE A 98 1.48 15.10 5.95
C PHE A 98 1.42 13.93 6.95
N LEU A 99 0.32 13.19 6.97
CA LEU A 99 0.16 12.05 7.87
C LEU A 99 1.16 10.94 7.55
N ALA A 100 1.41 10.64 6.27
CA ALA A 100 2.42 9.67 5.85
C ALA A 100 3.83 10.00 6.40
N GLY A 101 4.21 11.30 6.37
CA GLY A 101 5.45 11.75 6.99
C GLY A 101 5.44 11.62 8.51
N THR A 102 4.31 11.94 9.14
CA THR A 102 4.16 11.89 10.61
C THR A 102 4.30 10.48 11.18
N ILE A 103 3.76 9.48 10.48
CA ILE A 103 3.79 8.07 10.93
C ILE A 103 5.00 7.29 10.39
N GLY A 104 5.91 7.95 9.64
CA GLY A 104 7.16 7.35 9.18
C GLY A 104 7.09 6.62 7.82
N VAL A 105 5.95 6.63 7.12
CA VAL A 105 5.81 5.98 5.79
C VAL A 105 6.83 6.50 4.79
N THR A 106 7.15 7.79 4.85
CA THR A 106 8.02 8.47 3.89
C THR A 106 9.43 8.73 4.39
N ASP A 107 9.85 8.10 5.49
CA ASP A 107 11.20 8.21 6.01
C ASP A 107 12.22 7.78 4.95
N ASN A 108 13.25 8.61 4.75
CA ASN A 108 14.30 8.42 3.74
C ASN A 108 13.81 8.45 2.27
N VAL A 109 12.65 9.04 2.00
CA VAL A 109 12.12 9.27 0.64
C VAL A 109 12.15 10.75 0.31
N ASP A 110 12.59 11.10 -0.91
CA ASP A 110 12.62 12.48 -1.39
C ASP A 110 11.21 12.96 -1.74
N SER A 111 10.64 13.81 -0.87
CA SER A 111 9.30 14.36 -1.02
C SER A 111 9.18 15.46 -2.09
N SER A 112 10.29 15.92 -2.68
CA SER A 112 10.26 16.94 -3.73
C SER A 112 9.87 16.41 -5.11
N LYS A 113 9.83 15.08 -5.27
CA LYS A 113 9.49 14.42 -6.53
C LYS A 113 7.98 14.43 -6.77
N GLU A 114 7.59 14.66 -8.02
CA GLU A 114 6.18 14.51 -8.43
C GLU A 114 5.77 13.02 -8.51
N TYR A 115 6.66 12.18 -9.04
CA TYR A 115 6.45 10.74 -9.20
C TYR A 115 7.48 9.95 -8.40
N ILE A 116 7.05 8.81 -7.85
CA ILE A 116 7.95 7.90 -7.14
C ILE A 116 8.62 6.92 -8.10
N THR A 117 9.84 6.56 -7.76
CA THR A 117 10.60 5.51 -8.43
C THR A 117 10.36 4.14 -7.77
N VAL A 118 10.81 3.07 -8.42
CA VAL A 118 10.84 1.73 -7.84
C VAL A 118 11.60 1.73 -6.51
N LYS A 119 12.71 2.48 -6.42
CA LYS A 119 13.47 2.62 -5.18
C LYS A 119 12.65 3.28 -4.06
N ASP A 120 12.00 4.41 -4.37
CA ASP A 120 11.17 5.13 -3.39
C ASP A 120 10.03 4.24 -2.88
N MET A 121 9.37 3.52 -3.80
CA MET A 121 8.34 2.55 -3.48
C MET A 121 8.82 1.48 -2.49
N LEU A 122 9.98 0.89 -2.72
CA LEU A 122 10.54 -0.15 -1.85
C LEU A 122 10.81 0.39 -0.44
N VAL A 123 11.34 1.62 -0.33
CA VAL A 123 11.58 2.28 0.96
C VAL A 123 10.26 2.53 1.68
N MET A 124 9.24 3.07 0.98
CA MET A 124 7.94 3.36 1.57
C MET A 124 7.24 2.08 2.07
N VAL A 125 7.31 1.00 1.29
CA VAL A 125 6.71 -0.30 1.68
C VAL A 125 7.46 -0.90 2.86
N ASP A 126 8.80 -0.89 2.86
CA ASP A 126 9.61 -1.38 3.97
C ASP A 126 9.29 -0.62 5.27
N ASN A 127 9.16 0.71 5.19
CA ASN A 127 8.72 1.52 6.33
C ASN A 127 7.34 1.08 6.85
N CYS A 128 6.39 0.80 5.95
CA CYS A 128 5.04 0.37 6.32
C CYS A 128 4.99 -0.99 7.02
N LEU A 129 5.99 -1.87 6.80
CA LEU A 129 5.94 -3.22 7.36
C LEU A 129 5.92 -3.24 8.89
N ASP A 130 6.54 -2.27 9.53
CA ASP A 130 6.72 -2.20 10.99
C ASP A 130 5.85 -1.14 11.67
N ILE A 131 5.03 -0.40 10.92
CA ILE A 131 4.08 0.55 11.49
C ILE A 131 2.88 -0.23 12.03
N GLY A 132 2.52 -0.01 13.30
CA GLY A 132 1.31 -0.55 13.91
C GLY A 132 0.07 -0.09 13.15
N ARG A 133 -0.85 -1.00 12.83
CA ARG A 133 -2.04 -0.65 12.07
C ARG A 133 -3.10 -0.01 12.95
N MET A 134 -3.86 0.91 12.38
CA MET A 134 -5.03 1.47 13.04
C MET A 134 -6.23 0.56 12.79
N VAL A 135 -6.75 -0.04 13.85
CA VAL A 135 -7.80 -1.05 13.80
C VAL A 135 -9.04 -0.62 14.60
N PRO A 136 -10.25 -1.02 14.20
CA PRO A 136 -11.45 -0.72 14.95
C PRO A 136 -11.54 -1.58 16.22
N MET A 137 -11.94 -0.96 17.32
CA MET A 137 -12.28 -1.63 18.57
C MET A 137 -13.78 -1.51 18.79
N TYR A 138 -14.46 -2.64 18.85
CA TYR A 138 -15.90 -2.72 19.05
C TYR A 138 -16.21 -3.00 20.54
N TYR A 139 -16.99 -2.15 21.17
CA TYR A 139 -17.44 -2.35 22.55
C TYR A 139 -18.78 -3.09 22.62
N ASN A 140 -19.68 -2.80 21.70
CA ASN A 140 -20.94 -3.49 21.48
C ASN A 140 -21.55 -3.08 20.13
N ASP A 141 -22.59 -3.80 19.68
CA ASP A 141 -23.21 -3.62 18.36
C ASP A 141 -23.96 -2.29 18.16
N ASN A 142 -24.18 -1.54 19.24
CA ASN A 142 -24.95 -0.28 19.22
C ASN A 142 -24.09 0.97 19.29
N ILE A 143 -22.77 0.83 19.41
CA ILE A 143 -21.82 1.95 19.52
C ILE A 143 -20.85 1.90 18.34
N ALA A 144 -20.68 3.04 17.68
CA ALA A 144 -19.67 3.16 16.63
C ALA A 144 -18.29 2.73 17.17
N PRO A 145 -17.47 2.04 16.39
CA PRO A 145 -16.16 1.59 16.84
C PRO A 145 -15.26 2.78 17.19
N SER A 146 -14.50 2.64 18.27
CA SER A 146 -13.29 3.43 18.48
C SER A 146 -12.16 2.85 17.64
N TYR A 147 -11.11 3.64 17.39
CA TYR A 147 -9.95 3.16 16.65
C TYR A 147 -8.72 3.26 17.55
N ILE A 148 -7.88 2.25 17.51
CA ILE A 148 -6.61 2.18 18.24
C ILE A 148 -5.48 1.87 17.28
N ILE A 149 -4.27 2.27 17.64
CA ILE A 149 -3.06 1.77 17.00
C ILE A 149 -2.68 0.47 17.71
N ASP A 150 -2.66 -0.63 16.96
CA ASP A 150 -2.19 -1.92 17.45
C ASP A 150 -0.74 -2.12 17.00
N GLU A 151 0.19 -1.93 17.91
CA GLU A 151 1.64 -2.02 17.65
C GLU A 151 2.09 -3.46 17.33
N GLU A 152 1.32 -4.46 17.71
CA GLU A 152 1.59 -5.86 17.41
C GLU A 152 0.95 -6.31 16.09
N ASP A 153 -0.05 -5.58 15.60
CA ASP A 153 -0.71 -5.84 14.33
C ASP A 153 -0.05 -5.02 13.21
N THR A 154 1.07 -5.52 12.71
CA THR A 154 1.83 -4.93 11.61
C THR A 154 1.73 -5.81 10.37
N PHE A 155 2.04 -5.24 9.18
CA PHE A 155 2.12 -6.08 7.98
C PHE A 155 3.23 -7.12 8.10
N ARG A 156 4.35 -6.83 8.76
CA ARG A 156 5.40 -7.82 9.05
C ARG A 156 4.86 -8.99 9.86
N SER A 157 4.09 -8.74 10.92
CA SER A 157 3.50 -9.79 11.75
C SER A 157 2.53 -10.70 10.99
N LEU A 158 1.83 -10.17 9.97
CA LEU A 158 0.96 -10.98 9.11
C LEU A 158 1.77 -11.98 8.26
N PHE A 159 2.92 -11.56 7.73
CA PHE A 159 3.81 -12.45 6.97
C PHE A 159 4.44 -13.50 7.86
N GLU A 160 4.92 -13.14 9.03
CA GLU A 160 5.52 -14.06 10.00
C GLU A 160 4.53 -15.13 10.46
N LYS A 161 3.27 -14.78 10.67
CA LYS A 161 2.20 -15.72 11.01
C LYS A 161 1.85 -16.66 9.84
N SER A 162 2.06 -16.22 8.59
CA SER A 162 1.70 -17.01 7.40
C SER A 162 2.84 -17.88 6.84
N THR A 163 4.09 -17.66 7.28
CA THR A 163 5.26 -18.41 6.84
C THR A 163 5.90 -19.15 8.02
N PRO A 164 5.83 -20.50 8.04
CA PRO A 164 6.31 -21.32 9.17
C PRO A 164 7.80 -21.17 9.50
N ASP A 165 8.60 -20.71 8.54
CA ASP A 165 10.06 -20.53 8.67
C ASP A 165 10.48 -19.08 8.98
N GLY A 166 9.53 -18.17 9.20
CA GLY A 166 9.81 -16.76 9.46
C GLY A 166 10.36 -15.99 8.26
N THR A 167 10.38 -16.59 7.07
CA THR A 167 10.88 -15.95 5.86
C THR A 167 9.76 -15.09 5.24
N ILE A 168 9.97 -13.78 5.17
CA ILE A 168 9.05 -12.88 4.47
C ILE A 168 9.33 -12.97 2.98
N LYS A 169 8.43 -13.62 2.23
CA LYS A 169 8.45 -13.63 0.76
C LYS A 169 7.52 -12.54 0.25
N MET A 170 8.09 -11.43 -0.18
CA MET A 170 7.37 -10.43 -0.97
C MET A 170 7.51 -10.79 -2.44
N GLU A 171 6.47 -11.37 -3.03
CA GLU A 171 6.38 -11.55 -4.48
C GLU A 171 5.82 -10.27 -5.10
N GLY A 172 6.62 -9.58 -5.87
CA GLY A 172 6.24 -8.39 -6.63
C GLY A 172 7.12 -8.28 -7.86
N ILE A 173 6.93 -7.21 -8.63
CA ILE A 173 7.83 -6.85 -9.75
C ILE A 173 9.12 -6.25 -9.16
N VAL A 174 9.82 -7.05 -8.40
CA VAL A 174 11.07 -6.65 -7.78
C VAL A 174 12.18 -7.33 -8.54
N THR A 175 13.07 -6.54 -9.16
CA THR A 175 14.29 -7.07 -9.77
C THR A 175 15.20 -7.65 -8.69
N ALA A 176 16.16 -8.51 -9.05
CA ALA A 176 17.11 -9.11 -8.11
C ALA A 176 17.82 -8.08 -7.21
N ASP A 177 18.05 -6.86 -7.71
CA ASP A 177 18.67 -5.77 -6.96
C ASP A 177 17.81 -5.24 -5.81
N ALA A 178 16.49 -5.28 -5.97
CA ALA A 178 15.57 -4.85 -4.92
C ALA A 178 15.47 -5.86 -3.78
N SER A 179 15.54 -7.17 -4.06
CA SER A 179 15.61 -8.20 -3.02
C SER A 179 16.91 -8.09 -2.21
N THR A 180 18.00 -7.73 -2.87
CA THR A 180 19.30 -7.48 -2.22
C THR A 180 19.25 -6.24 -1.30
N TYR A 181 18.52 -5.19 -1.70
CA TYR A 181 18.37 -3.99 -0.87
C TYR A 181 17.60 -4.25 0.43
N LEU A 182 16.52 -5.00 0.37
CA LEU A 182 15.74 -5.39 1.56
C LEU A 182 16.54 -6.31 2.50
N TYR A 183 17.37 -7.18 1.94
CA TYR A 183 18.24 -8.07 2.73
C TYR A 183 19.38 -7.32 3.42
N SER A 184 20.02 -6.34 2.74
CA SER A 184 21.13 -5.57 3.30
C SER A 184 20.72 -4.68 4.48
N LYS A 185 19.48 -4.18 4.50
CA LYS A 185 18.96 -3.39 5.62
C LYS A 185 18.73 -4.23 6.89
N ARG A 186 18.52 -5.53 6.75
CA ARG A 186 18.30 -6.47 7.85
C ARG A 186 19.60 -6.87 8.56
N GLU A 187 20.74 -6.86 7.88
CA GLU A 187 22.04 -7.20 8.45
C GLU A 187 22.71 -6.03 9.22
N SER A 188 22.16 -4.81 9.12
CA SER A 188 22.68 -3.61 9.75
C SER A 188 21.95 -3.21 11.06
N LEU A 189 21.06 -4.04 11.56
CA LEU A 189 20.40 -3.97 12.86
C LEU A 189 20.88 -5.11 13.76
#